data_59d9e98140c21beffc20101c11035faa
#
_entry.id   59d9e98140c21beffc20101c11035faa
#
_cell.length_a   1.000
_cell.length_b   1.000
_cell.length_c   1.000
_cell.angle_alpha   90.00
_cell.angle_beta   90.00
_cell.angle_gamma   90.00
#
_symmetry.space_group_name_H-M   'P 1'
#
loop_
_entity.id
_entity.type
_entity.pdbx_description
1 polymer ?
#
loop_
_entity_poly.entity_id
_entity_poly.type
_entity_poly.pdbx_seq_one_letter_code
_entity_poly.pdbx_strand_id
1 'polypeptide(L)'
;MSEVVCKFLHTRMRVNDLEKAVSFYEKVFALRVTRRHESPRGSKLVFLSVPNSEEEIELTYFPNSGPVVVQEDLMHLAFEVESMNNFARHLEIVGYEFSDGPTQSSSGSVFAFVDAPDGYEIEVIEKPKNL
;
A
#
# COMPACT_ATOMS: atom_id res chain seq x y z
N MET A 1 -31.33 12.38 6.75
CA MET A 1 -31.01 11.10 7.38
C MET A 1 -29.49 10.94 7.50
N SER A 2 -29.03 10.57 8.66
CA SER A 2 -27.58 10.38 8.83
C SER A 2 -27.17 9.01 8.29
N GLU A 3 -25.96 8.96 7.80
CA GLU A 3 -25.36 7.73 7.33
C GLU A 3 -24.99 6.85 8.53
N VAL A 4 -25.08 5.54 8.35
CA VAL A 4 -24.72 4.59 9.40
C VAL A 4 -23.21 4.66 9.71
N VAL A 5 -22.39 4.81 8.67
CA VAL A 5 -20.94 4.97 8.78
C VAL A 5 -20.55 6.36 8.32
N CYS A 6 -19.71 7.05 9.10
CA CYS A 6 -19.30 8.43 8.77
C CYS A 6 -18.21 8.45 7.71
N LYS A 7 -17.17 7.65 7.87
CA LYS A 7 -16.06 7.60 6.90
C LYS A 7 -15.22 6.36 7.13
N PHE A 8 -14.48 5.99 6.11
CA PHE A 8 -13.45 4.96 6.17
C PHE A 8 -12.16 5.60 6.70
N LEU A 9 -11.64 5.11 7.82
CA LEU A 9 -10.49 5.73 8.50
C LEU A 9 -9.16 5.15 8.07
N HIS A 10 -8.99 3.84 8.15
CA HIS A 10 -7.72 3.22 7.84
C HIS A 10 -7.87 1.72 7.56
N THR A 11 -6.83 1.18 6.93
CA THR A 11 -6.65 -0.26 6.78
C THR A 11 -5.45 -0.66 7.62
N ARG A 12 -5.62 -1.64 8.50
CA ARG A 12 -4.52 -2.20 9.30
C ARG A 12 -3.88 -3.35 8.54
N MET A 13 -2.55 -3.31 8.46
CA MET A 13 -1.74 -4.38 7.88
C MET A 13 -0.68 -4.77 8.89
N ARG A 14 -0.74 -6.00 9.38
CA ARG A 14 0.29 -6.48 10.31
C ARG A 14 1.53 -6.89 9.52
N VAL A 15 2.71 -6.56 10.04
CA VAL A 15 3.99 -6.78 9.36
C VAL A 15 5.01 -7.42 10.30
N ASN A 16 5.99 -8.12 9.74
CA ASN A 16 7.05 -8.76 10.52
C ASN A 16 8.17 -7.81 10.89
N ASP A 17 8.47 -6.83 10.04
CA ASP A 17 9.53 -5.85 10.26
C ASP A 17 8.96 -4.48 9.95
N LEU A 18 8.67 -3.71 11.00
CA LEU A 18 7.97 -2.44 10.87
C LEU A 18 8.75 -1.42 10.03
N GLU A 19 10.04 -1.25 10.30
CA GLU A 19 10.80 -0.21 9.61
C GLU A 19 11.06 -0.59 8.14
N LYS A 20 11.19 -1.86 7.84
CA LYS A 20 11.31 -2.34 6.47
C LYS A 20 10.03 -2.06 5.68
N ALA A 21 8.87 -2.32 6.29
CA ALA A 21 7.58 -2.04 5.67
C ALA A 21 7.37 -0.53 5.47
N VAL A 22 7.67 0.28 6.50
CA VAL A 22 7.59 1.74 6.38
C VAL A 22 8.45 2.24 5.22
N SER A 23 9.71 1.78 5.16
CA SER A 23 10.63 2.18 4.09
C SER A 23 10.10 1.82 2.71
N PHE A 24 9.49 0.64 2.56
CA PHE A 24 8.90 0.22 1.29
C PHE A 24 7.82 1.21 0.84
N TYR A 25 6.84 1.51 1.70
CA TYR A 25 5.73 2.39 1.33
C TYR A 25 6.18 3.83 1.10
N GLU A 26 7.16 4.30 1.87
CA GLU A 26 7.73 5.64 1.65
C GLU A 26 8.45 5.73 0.31
N LYS A 27 9.29 4.75 -0.01
CA LYS A 27 10.11 4.79 -1.22
C LYS A 27 9.32 4.50 -2.48
N VAL A 28 8.48 3.48 -2.45
CA VAL A 28 7.76 3.03 -3.65
C VAL A 28 6.57 3.91 -3.97
N PHE A 29 5.80 4.30 -2.96
CA PHE A 29 4.54 5.02 -3.16
C PHE A 29 4.56 6.45 -2.62
N ALA A 30 5.69 6.90 -2.07
CA ALA A 30 5.84 8.24 -1.50
C ALA A 30 4.81 8.53 -0.41
N LEU A 31 4.40 7.51 0.34
CA LEU A 31 3.51 7.72 1.48
C LEU A 31 4.30 8.38 2.61
N ARG A 32 3.60 9.08 3.50
CA ARG A 32 4.24 9.82 4.59
C ARG A 32 3.76 9.33 5.94
N VAL A 33 4.70 9.13 6.85
CA VAL A 33 4.38 8.82 8.24
C VAL A 33 3.69 10.04 8.86
N THR A 34 2.47 9.85 9.37
CA THR A 34 1.72 10.90 10.06
C THR A 34 1.87 10.81 11.56
N ARG A 35 1.97 9.60 12.10
CA ARG A 35 2.15 9.40 13.53
C ARG A 35 2.63 7.99 13.81
N ARG A 36 3.25 7.82 14.97
CA ARG A 36 3.68 6.54 15.52
C ARG A 36 3.04 6.37 16.89
N HIS A 37 2.71 5.13 17.20
CA HIS A 37 2.09 4.81 18.49
C HIS A 37 2.59 3.45 18.97
N GLU A 38 2.75 3.33 20.29
CA GLU A 38 3.06 2.06 20.91
C GLU A 38 1.95 1.76 21.92
N SER A 39 1.29 0.63 21.77
CA SER A 39 0.19 0.27 22.65
C SER A 39 0.70 -0.30 23.97
N PRO A 40 -0.12 -0.22 25.05
CA PRO A 40 0.26 -0.86 26.33
C PRO A 40 0.47 -2.36 26.20
N ARG A 41 -0.07 -2.99 25.15
CA ARG A 41 0.05 -4.43 24.91
C ARG A 41 1.32 -4.79 24.12
N GLY A 42 2.16 -3.80 23.80
CA GLY A 42 3.43 -4.01 23.15
C GLY A 42 3.40 -3.96 21.62
N SER A 43 2.25 -3.66 21.01
CA SER A 43 2.21 -3.47 19.56
C SER A 43 2.77 -2.10 19.20
N LYS A 44 3.46 -2.03 18.06
CA LYS A 44 4.00 -0.78 17.51
C LYS A 44 3.27 -0.47 16.22
N LEU A 45 2.75 0.75 16.12
CA LEU A 45 1.92 1.17 15.00
C LEU A 45 2.55 2.38 14.30
N VAL A 46 2.48 2.36 12.97
CA VAL A 46 2.86 3.51 12.14
C VAL A 46 1.71 3.78 11.20
N PHE A 47 1.26 5.03 11.17
CA PHE A 47 0.21 5.46 10.27
C PHE A 47 0.83 6.25 9.12
N LEU A 48 0.41 5.90 7.89
CA LEU A 48 0.91 6.54 6.68
C LEU A 48 -0.25 7.21 5.96
N SER A 49 -0.06 8.47 5.56
CA SER A 49 -1.03 9.18 4.73
C SER A 49 -0.82 8.82 3.27
N VAL A 50 -1.92 8.82 2.52
CA VAL A 50 -1.93 8.58 1.08
C VAL A 50 -2.29 9.90 0.40
N PRO A 51 -1.52 10.34 -0.61
CA PRO A 51 -1.85 11.61 -1.30
C PRO A 51 -3.28 11.61 -1.84
N ASN A 52 -3.96 12.75 -1.67
CA ASN A 52 -5.33 12.97 -2.16
C ASN A 52 -6.39 12.00 -1.57
N SER A 53 -6.09 11.38 -0.45
CA SER A 53 -7.00 10.48 0.25
C SER A 53 -7.05 10.84 1.71
N GLU A 54 -8.19 10.61 2.34
CA GLU A 54 -8.34 10.83 3.79
C GLU A 54 -7.96 9.59 4.59
N GLU A 55 -8.12 8.41 4.00
CA GLU A 55 -7.81 7.13 4.63
C GLU A 55 -6.31 7.00 4.84
N GLU A 56 -5.95 6.33 5.92
CA GLU A 56 -4.55 6.04 6.23
C GLU A 56 -4.30 4.54 6.14
N ILE A 57 -3.04 4.18 5.95
CA ILE A 57 -2.58 2.80 6.11
C ILE A 57 -1.93 2.71 7.48
N GLU A 58 -2.37 1.74 8.28
CA GLU A 58 -1.79 1.45 9.59
C GLU A 58 -0.93 0.20 9.47
N LEU A 59 0.39 0.37 9.65
CA LEU A 59 1.30 -0.76 9.73
C LEU A 59 1.48 -1.13 11.21
N THR A 60 1.27 -2.39 11.54
CA THR A 60 1.29 -2.86 12.93
C THR A 60 2.30 -3.98 13.09
N TYR A 61 3.21 -3.81 14.04
CA TYR A 61 4.13 -4.84 14.46
C TYR A 61 3.65 -5.41 15.79
N PHE A 62 3.30 -6.70 15.81
CA PHE A 62 2.84 -7.37 17.03
C PHE A 62 3.24 -8.83 16.98
N PRO A 63 4.50 -9.14 17.40
CA PRO A 63 5.04 -10.49 17.28
C PRO A 63 4.29 -11.54 18.11
N ASN A 64 3.57 -11.12 19.16
CA ASN A 64 2.81 -12.06 19.98
C ASN A 64 1.72 -12.80 19.19
N SER A 65 1.27 -12.23 18.08
CA SER A 65 0.28 -12.88 17.21
C SER A 65 0.91 -13.86 16.21
N GLY A 66 2.22 -14.07 16.30
CA GLY A 66 2.95 -14.96 15.40
C GLY A 66 3.40 -14.26 14.12
N PRO A 67 4.17 -14.97 13.28
CA PRO A 67 4.68 -14.40 12.04
C PRO A 67 3.55 -14.07 11.06
N VAL A 68 3.78 -13.04 10.26
CA VAL A 68 2.86 -12.64 9.20
C VAL A 68 3.25 -13.36 7.91
N VAL A 69 2.31 -14.12 7.37
CA VAL A 69 2.44 -14.71 6.04
C VAL A 69 1.12 -14.44 5.33
N VAL A 70 1.15 -13.55 4.36
CA VAL A 70 -0.06 -13.19 3.62
C VAL A 70 -0.27 -14.23 2.52
N GLN A 71 -1.43 -14.88 2.56
CA GLN A 71 -1.79 -15.87 1.57
C GLN A 71 -1.95 -15.19 0.20
N GLU A 72 -1.47 -15.86 -0.85
CA GLU A 72 -1.57 -15.38 -2.21
C GLU A 72 -3.03 -15.05 -2.57
N ASP A 73 -3.23 -13.92 -3.24
CA ASP A 73 -4.54 -13.44 -3.70
C ASP A 73 -5.56 -13.18 -2.57
N LEU A 74 -5.12 -13.14 -1.31
CA LEU A 74 -6.03 -12.91 -0.20
C LEU A 74 -6.61 -11.51 -0.22
N MET A 75 -5.78 -10.52 -0.41
CA MET A 75 -6.17 -9.12 -0.46
C MET A 75 -5.04 -8.30 -1.08
N HIS A 76 -5.38 -7.14 -1.63
CA HIS A 76 -4.37 -6.17 -2.03
C HIS A 76 -4.92 -4.76 -1.91
N LEU A 77 -3.99 -3.81 -1.78
CA LEU A 77 -4.29 -2.38 -1.90
C LEU A 77 -4.08 -1.99 -3.35
N ALA A 78 -4.79 -0.98 -3.81
CA ALA A 78 -4.61 -0.44 -5.15
C ALA A 78 -4.40 1.07 -5.07
N PHE A 79 -3.38 1.57 -5.77
CA PHE A 79 -3.10 3.00 -5.89
C PHE A 79 -3.23 3.43 -7.34
N GLU A 80 -3.81 4.60 -7.54
CA GLU A 80 -3.85 5.21 -8.87
C GLU A 80 -2.56 5.97 -9.11
N VAL A 81 -2.00 5.81 -10.32
CA VAL A 81 -0.85 6.61 -10.79
C VAL A 81 -1.27 7.37 -12.04
N GLU A 82 -0.69 8.54 -12.23
CA GLU A 82 -0.97 9.36 -13.41
C GLU A 82 -0.36 8.74 -14.67
N SER A 83 0.85 8.18 -14.57
CA SER A 83 1.57 7.59 -15.69
C SER A 83 2.29 6.32 -15.26
N MET A 84 1.92 5.20 -15.87
CA MET A 84 2.59 3.92 -15.59
C MET A 84 4.06 3.97 -16.03
N ASN A 85 4.36 4.64 -17.14
CA ASN A 85 5.74 4.77 -17.59
C ASN A 85 6.60 5.56 -16.59
N ASN A 86 6.06 6.64 -16.03
CA ASN A 86 6.77 7.40 -15.00
C ASN A 86 6.92 6.61 -13.72
N PHE A 87 5.91 5.85 -13.36
CA PHE A 87 5.99 5.00 -12.17
C PHE A 87 7.04 3.90 -12.34
N ALA A 88 7.13 3.30 -13.53
CA ALA A 88 8.15 2.30 -13.84
C ALA A 88 9.56 2.86 -13.67
N ARG A 89 9.80 4.08 -14.16
CA ARG A 89 11.09 4.74 -13.96
C ARG A 89 11.38 5.01 -12.48
N HIS A 90 10.37 5.44 -11.75
CA HIS A 90 10.49 5.65 -10.30
C HIS A 90 10.87 4.34 -9.58
N LEU A 91 10.20 3.24 -9.90
CA LEU A 91 10.52 1.92 -9.32
C LEU A 91 11.99 1.58 -9.52
N GLU A 92 12.49 1.75 -10.74
CA GLU A 92 13.87 1.46 -11.08
C GLU A 92 14.83 2.29 -10.24
N ILE A 93 14.55 3.58 -10.09
CA ILE A 93 15.39 4.49 -9.29
C ILE A 93 15.46 4.05 -7.83
N VAL A 94 14.34 3.65 -7.25
CA VAL A 94 14.30 3.24 -5.82
C VAL A 94 14.68 1.78 -5.61
N GLY A 95 14.99 1.04 -6.67
CA GLY A 95 15.52 -0.31 -6.56
C GLY A 95 14.48 -1.41 -6.44
N TYR A 96 13.28 -1.18 -6.97
CA TYR A 96 12.20 -2.17 -6.97
C TYR A 96 11.78 -2.46 -8.40
N GLU A 97 10.94 -3.48 -8.58
CA GLU A 97 10.44 -3.86 -9.89
C GLU A 97 9.00 -4.35 -9.78
N PHE A 98 8.31 -4.38 -10.92
CA PHE A 98 6.99 -5.00 -10.96
C PHE A 98 7.11 -6.50 -10.73
N SER A 99 6.17 -7.05 -9.96
CA SER A 99 6.03 -8.50 -9.83
C SER A 99 5.15 -9.08 -10.93
N ASP A 100 4.27 -8.25 -11.52
CA ASP A 100 3.37 -8.64 -12.59
C ASP A 100 2.98 -7.40 -13.40
N GLY A 101 2.95 -7.52 -14.73
CA GLY A 101 2.58 -6.44 -15.61
C GLY A 101 3.73 -5.47 -15.91
N PRO A 102 3.45 -4.30 -16.47
CA PRO A 102 2.13 -3.70 -16.75
C PRO A 102 1.34 -4.42 -17.82
N THR A 103 0.03 -4.44 -17.63
CA THR A 103 -0.94 -5.05 -18.55
C THR A 103 -2.02 -4.05 -18.90
N GLN A 104 -2.39 -3.99 -20.17
CA GLN A 104 -3.51 -3.14 -20.59
C GLN A 104 -4.80 -3.93 -20.49
N SER A 105 -5.80 -3.37 -19.83
CA SER A 105 -7.11 -3.98 -19.71
C SER A 105 -7.99 -3.65 -20.93
N SER A 106 -9.07 -4.39 -21.11
CA SER A 106 -10.03 -4.11 -22.18
C SER A 106 -10.74 -2.76 -22.01
N SER A 107 -10.78 -2.22 -20.79
CA SER A 107 -11.39 -0.91 -20.51
C SER A 107 -10.43 0.25 -20.83
N GLY A 108 -9.19 -0.02 -21.19
CA GLY A 108 -8.21 1.01 -21.48
C GLY A 108 -7.34 1.41 -20.30
N SER A 109 -7.56 0.86 -19.11
CA SER A 109 -6.67 1.09 -17.98
C SER A 109 -5.41 0.24 -18.12
N VAL A 110 -4.34 0.67 -17.47
CA VAL A 110 -3.10 -0.09 -17.39
C VAL A 110 -2.88 -0.42 -15.92
N PHE A 111 -2.59 -1.67 -15.62
CA PHE A 111 -2.38 -2.10 -14.23
C PHE A 111 -1.13 -2.96 -14.09
N ALA A 112 -0.57 -2.96 -12.91
CA ALA A 112 0.62 -3.73 -12.57
C ALA A 112 0.61 -4.00 -11.08
N PHE A 113 1.48 -4.92 -10.65
CA PHE A 113 1.64 -5.25 -9.23
C PHE A 113 3.08 -5.08 -8.81
N VAL A 114 3.26 -4.70 -7.54
CA VAL A 114 4.56 -4.65 -6.86
C VAL A 114 4.42 -5.44 -5.57
N ASP A 115 5.37 -6.33 -5.31
CA ASP A 115 5.38 -7.08 -4.06
C ASP A 115 5.91 -6.21 -2.92
N ALA A 116 5.11 -6.13 -1.87
CA ALA A 116 5.51 -5.51 -0.61
C ALA A 116 6.06 -6.59 0.33
N PRO A 117 6.68 -6.20 1.46
CA PRO A 117 7.13 -7.18 2.45
C PRO A 117 5.97 -8.06 2.94
N ASP A 118 6.32 -9.29 3.38
CA ASP A 118 5.43 -10.23 4.06
C ASP A 118 4.39 -10.90 3.18
N GLY A 119 4.48 -10.73 1.86
CA GLY A 119 3.54 -11.35 0.93
C GLY A 119 2.39 -10.44 0.51
N TYR A 120 2.35 -9.19 0.98
CA TYR A 120 1.35 -8.24 0.50
C TYR A 120 1.63 -7.87 -0.96
N GLU A 121 0.58 -7.85 -1.76
CA GLU A 121 0.64 -7.44 -3.16
C GLU A 121 0.00 -6.07 -3.28
N ILE A 122 0.62 -5.17 -4.02
CA ILE A 122 0.10 -3.81 -4.20
C ILE A 122 -0.15 -3.59 -5.68
N GLU A 123 -1.39 -3.27 -6.03
CA GLU A 123 -1.76 -2.96 -7.40
C GLU A 123 -1.56 -1.48 -7.70
N VAL A 124 -1.10 -1.19 -8.91
CA VAL A 124 -0.93 0.17 -9.42
C VAL A 124 -1.77 0.29 -10.67
N ILE A 125 -2.59 1.32 -10.76
CA ILE A 125 -3.55 1.49 -11.85
C ILE A 125 -3.40 2.86 -12.48
N GLU A 126 -3.18 2.89 -13.80
CA GLU A 126 -3.32 4.10 -14.60
C GLU A 126 -4.69 4.04 -15.28
N LYS A 127 -5.57 4.97 -14.93
CA LYS A 127 -6.92 4.99 -15.48
C LYS A 127 -6.92 5.41 -16.95
N PRO A 128 -7.95 5.03 -17.73
CA PRO A 128 -8.06 5.51 -19.10
C PRO A 128 -8.10 7.02 -19.15
N LYS A 129 -7.43 7.59 -20.14
CA LYS A 129 -7.45 9.04 -20.33
C LYS A 129 -8.76 9.44 -20.97
N ASN A 130 -9.37 10.49 -20.42
CA ASN A 130 -10.57 11.07 -21.01
C ASN A 130 -10.17 11.89 -22.23
N LEU A 131 -10.88 11.68 -23.31
CA LEU A 131 -10.67 12.44 -24.54
C LEU A 131 -11.69 13.56 -24.66
#